data_940efb4abb0b8571f6630af92d6a3f05
#
_entry.id   940efb4abb0b8571f6630af92d6a3f05
#
_cell.length_a   1.000
_cell.length_b   1.000
_cell.length_c   1.000
_cell.angle_alpha   90.00
_cell.angle_beta   90.00
_cell.angle_gamma   90.00
#
_symmetry.space_group_name_H-M   'P 1'
#
loop_
_entity.id
_entity.type
_entity.pdbx_description
1 polymer ?
#
loop_
_entity_poly.entity_id
_entity_poly.type
_entity_poly.pdbx_seq_one_letter_code
_entity_poly.pdbx_strand_id
1 'polypeptide(L)'
;TAGDPFIGNPNAPVTMAEWFDYQCPFCKKLDEETLTKLYPAYVQTGKLKIVFKDFTFIGPDSDTAALFARAVWATYPDKFYSWYRAMFNAQDGENTGFGDLASIEKLTKTIPGIDVAKVVATMNKNKSAYEAAISADRAEGQSFGINGTPSMIIGTHLIQGAQPYSVIKAAIDAQLAAQGK
;
A
#
# COMPACT_ATOMS: atom_id res chain seq x y z
N THR A 1 2.29 12.27 -1.19
CA THR A 1 1.97 13.21 -0.10
C THR A 1 2.91 12.97 1.08
N ALA A 2 3.28 13.99 1.82
CA ALA A 2 4.09 13.83 3.02
C ALA A 2 3.31 13.01 4.06
N GLY A 3 3.90 11.90 4.54
CA GLY A 3 3.29 11.03 5.53
C GLY A 3 2.69 9.73 4.98
N ASP A 4 2.63 9.56 3.66
CA ASP A 4 2.17 8.29 3.11
C ASP A 4 3.17 7.16 3.36
N PRO A 5 2.68 5.94 3.62
CA PRO A 5 3.54 4.77 3.72
C PRO A 5 4.33 4.53 2.44
N PHE A 6 5.58 4.14 2.58
CA PHE A 6 6.39 3.76 1.42
C PHE A 6 7.41 2.68 1.77
N ILE A 7 7.92 2.01 0.75
CA ILE A 7 9.04 1.07 0.85
C ILE A 7 10.13 1.42 -0.16
N GLY A 8 11.35 1.07 0.17
CA GLY A 8 12.53 1.35 -0.64
C GLY A 8 13.29 2.60 -0.21
N ASN A 9 14.31 2.95 -0.99
CA ASN A 9 15.11 4.14 -0.73
C ASN A 9 14.27 5.40 -0.98
N PRO A 10 14.16 6.34 -0.02
CA PRO A 10 13.42 7.60 -0.22
C PRO A 10 13.94 8.41 -1.42
N ASN A 11 15.21 8.23 -1.77
CA ASN A 11 15.89 8.89 -2.89
C ASN A 11 16.03 7.97 -4.12
N ALA A 12 15.22 6.91 -4.23
CA ALA A 12 15.24 6.05 -5.41
C ALA A 12 14.93 6.85 -6.69
N PRO A 13 15.63 6.54 -7.80
CA PRO A 13 15.44 7.27 -9.06
C PRO A 13 14.02 7.12 -9.61
N VAL A 14 13.36 6.00 -9.37
CA VAL A 14 11.98 5.77 -9.82
C VAL A 14 11.05 5.71 -8.61
N THR A 15 9.92 6.40 -8.71
CA THR A 15 8.82 6.25 -7.76
C THR A 15 7.61 5.65 -8.47
N MET A 16 7.01 4.63 -7.85
CA MET A 16 5.71 4.11 -8.18
C MET A 16 4.75 4.51 -7.06
N ALA A 17 3.66 5.19 -7.38
CA ALA A 17 2.55 5.40 -6.47
C ALA A 17 1.47 4.37 -6.79
N GLU A 18 1.01 3.64 -5.77
CA GLU A 18 -0.01 2.60 -5.89
C GLU A 18 -1.24 2.99 -5.09
N TRP A 19 -2.38 3.15 -5.78
CA TRP A 19 -3.70 3.31 -5.16
C TRP A 19 -4.36 1.94 -5.02
N PHE A 20 -4.67 1.57 -3.79
CA PHE A 20 -5.12 0.22 -3.46
C PHE A 20 -6.17 0.21 -2.35
N ASP A 21 -6.82 -0.94 -2.18
CA ASP A 21 -7.75 -1.24 -1.10
C ASP A 21 -7.43 -2.61 -0.51
N TYR A 22 -7.34 -2.72 0.83
CA TYR A 22 -7.03 -3.98 1.51
C TYR A 22 -8.09 -5.06 1.31
N GLN A 23 -9.32 -4.69 0.94
CA GLN A 23 -10.40 -5.64 0.63
C GLN A 23 -10.44 -6.04 -0.85
N CYS A 24 -9.66 -5.39 -1.72
CA CYS A 24 -9.70 -5.64 -3.16
C CYS A 24 -8.92 -6.92 -3.53
N PRO A 25 -9.58 -7.94 -4.14
CA PRO A 25 -8.91 -9.18 -4.52
C PRO A 25 -7.86 -8.99 -5.63
N PHE A 26 -8.04 -7.98 -6.49
CA PHE A 26 -7.05 -7.64 -7.51
C PHE A 26 -5.81 -6.96 -6.92
N CYS A 27 -5.94 -6.25 -5.79
CA CYS A 27 -4.79 -5.74 -5.05
C CYS A 27 -3.97 -6.88 -4.43
N LYS A 28 -4.64 -7.87 -3.82
CA LYS A 28 -4.00 -9.11 -3.38
C LYS A 28 -3.25 -9.79 -4.52
N LYS A 29 -3.89 -9.94 -5.68
CA LYS A 29 -3.26 -10.52 -6.88
C LYS A 29 -2.01 -9.73 -7.30
N LEU A 30 -2.06 -8.41 -7.30
CA LEU A 30 -0.91 -7.56 -7.62
C LEU A 30 0.24 -7.79 -6.63
N ASP A 31 -0.06 -7.82 -5.32
CA ASP A 31 0.96 -8.11 -4.30
C ASP A 31 1.62 -9.46 -4.55
N GLU A 32 0.83 -10.53 -4.66
CA GLU A 32 1.33 -11.90 -4.76
C GLU A 32 2.13 -12.16 -6.05
N GLU A 33 1.66 -11.69 -7.20
CA GLU A 33 2.22 -12.01 -8.50
C GLU A 33 3.28 -11.03 -9.00
N THR A 34 3.23 -9.78 -8.53
CA THR A 34 4.04 -8.68 -9.07
C THR A 34 4.92 -8.00 -8.03
N LEU A 35 4.36 -7.48 -6.90
CA LEU A 35 5.16 -6.77 -5.91
C LEU A 35 6.21 -7.67 -5.26
N THR A 36 5.91 -8.94 -5.04
CA THR A 36 6.88 -9.94 -4.56
C THR A 36 8.11 -10.08 -5.44
N LYS A 37 7.99 -9.82 -6.74
CA LYS A 37 9.10 -9.86 -7.70
C LYS A 37 9.79 -8.49 -7.83
N LEU A 38 9.02 -7.41 -7.76
CA LEU A 38 9.57 -6.05 -7.81
C LEU A 38 10.43 -5.75 -6.58
N TYR A 39 10.05 -6.27 -5.42
CA TYR A 39 10.73 -5.99 -4.17
C TYR A 39 12.23 -6.34 -4.20
N PRO A 40 12.65 -7.60 -4.48
CA PRO A 40 14.07 -7.93 -4.57
C PRO A 40 14.76 -7.32 -5.79
N ALA A 41 14.05 -7.16 -6.90
CA ALA A 41 14.67 -6.70 -8.14
C ALA A 41 14.95 -5.19 -8.18
N TYR A 42 14.07 -4.39 -7.58
CA TYR A 42 14.12 -2.93 -7.69
C TYR A 42 14.10 -2.19 -6.36
N VAL A 43 13.29 -2.64 -5.38
CA VAL A 43 13.14 -1.94 -4.11
C VAL A 43 14.39 -2.14 -3.24
N GLN A 44 14.80 -3.39 -3.04
CA GLN A 44 16.00 -3.71 -2.25
C GLN A 44 17.29 -3.22 -2.91
N THR A 45 17.31 -3.08 -4.22
CA THR A 45 18.47 -2.54 -4.96
C THR A 45 18.51 -1.01 -5.00
N GLY A 46 17.54 -0.35 -4.35
CA GLY A 46 17.48 1.12 -4.26
C GLY A 46 17.02 1.83 -5.54
N LYS A 47 16.56 1.09 -6.56
CA LYS A 47 16.13 1.62 -7.86
C LYS A 47 14.68 2.11 -7.86
N LEU A 48 13.84 1.57 -6.98
CA LEU A 48 12.42 1.86 -6.90
C LEU A 48 12.02 2.20 -5.47
N LYS A 49 11.24 3.27 -5.34
CA LYS A 49 10.41 3.56 -4.17
C LYS A 49 8.95 3.28 -4.53
N ILE A 50 8.24 2.53 -3.68
CA ILE A 50 6.79 2.33 -3.81
C ILE A 50 6.11 3.12 -2.70
N VAL A 51 5.21 4.02 -3.08
CA VAL A 51 4.38 4.81 -2.18
C VAL A 51 2.97 4.23 -2.20
N PHE A 52 2.44 3.91 -1.04
CA PHE A 52 1.12 3.33 -0.88
C PHE A 52 0.08 4.43 -0.62
N LYS A 53 -0.96 4.44 -1.46
CA LYS A 53 -2.04 5.42 -1.46
C LYS A 53 -3.37 4.74 -1.17
N ASP A 54 -4.06 5.20 -0.17
CA ASP A 54 -5.37 4.64 0.17
C ASP A 54 -6.43 5.02 -0.87
N PHE A 55 -7.16 4.01 -1.35
CA PHE A 55 -8.31 4.21 -2.23
C PHE A 55 -9.46 3.31 -1.77
N THR A 56 -9.94 3.57 -0.56
CA THR A 56 -10.98 2.77 0.10
C THR A 56 -12.34 3.04 -0.52
N PHE A 57 -13.04 1.99 -0.97
CA PHE A 57 -14.38 2.12 -1.57
C PHE A 57 -15.24 0.86 -1.44
N ILE A 58 -14.69 -0.26 -0.98
CA ILE A 58 -15.41 -1.53 -0.95
C ILE A 58 -16.33 -1.63 0.27
N GLY A 59 -15.90 -1.08 1.43
CA GLY A 59 -16.73 -1.11 2.63
C GLY A 59 -16.02 -0.68 3.91
N PRO A 60 -16.66 -0.89 5.08
CA PRO A 60 -16.12 -0.45 6.37
C PRO A 60 -14.77 -1.10 6.73
N ASP A 61 -14.54 -2.33 6.29
CA ASP A 61 -13.28 -3.05 6.55
C ASP A 61 -12.10 -2.43 5.77
N SER A 62 -12.37 -1.84 4.59
CA SER A 62 -11.38 -1.05 3.84
C SER A 62 -10.90 0.15 4.64
N ASP A 63 -11.83 0.92 5.21
CA ASP A 63 -11.50 2.11 6.01
C ASP A 63 -10.79 1.73 7.31
N THR A 64 -11.23 0.66 7.97
CA THR A 64 -10.59 0.13 9.19
C THR A 64 -9.15 -0.28 8.91
N ALA A 65 -8.91 -1.01 7.83
CA ALA A 65 -7.57 -1.45 7.44
C ALA A 65 -6.65 -0.28 7.09
N ALA A 66 -7.15 0.72 6.35
CA ALA A 66 -6.39 1.92 5.99
C ALA A 66 -5.99 2.75 7.22
N LEU A 67 -6.92 2.96 8.17
CA LEU A 67 -6.64 3.64 9.45
C LEU A 67 -5.56 2.92 10.24
N PHE A 68 -5.68 1.59 10.36
CA PHE A 68 -4.72 0.77 11.07
C PHE A 68 -3.34 0.77 10.39
N ALA A 69 -3.30 0.69 9.05
CA ALA A 69 -2.09 0.75 8.24
C ALA A 69 -1.29 2.04 8.49
N ARG A 70 -1.97 3.20 8.52
CA ARG A 70 -1.33 4.48 8.83
C ARG A 70 -0.76 4.51 10.24
N ALA A 71 -1.43 3.89 11.20
CA ALA A 71 -0.90 3.77 12.56
C ALA A 71 0.30 2.82 12.64
N VAL A 72 0.29 1.70 11.90
CA VAL A 72 1.47 0.82 11.77
C VAL A 72 2.65 1.59 11.16
N TRP A 73 2.42 2.32 10.07
CA TRP A 73 3.46 3.16 9.45
C TRP A 73 4.04 4.19 10.42
N ALA A 74 3.20 4.90 11.15
CA ALA A 74 3.63 5.92 12.09
C ALA A 74 4.41 5.38 13.30
N THR A 75 4.18 4.11 13.69
CA THR A 75 4.78 3.51 14.89
C THR A 75 5.94 2.56 14.57
N TYR A 76 5.86 1.84 13.46
CA TYR A 76 6.76 0.78 13.05
C TYR A 76 7.01 0.79 11.53
N PRO A 77 7.59 1.86 10.96
CA PRO A 77 7.75 1.98 9.50
C PRO A 77 8.60 0.85 8.90
N ASP A 78 9.57 0.32 9.65
CA ASP A 78 10.41 -0.82 9.25
C ASP A 78 9.65 -2.15 9.19
N LYS A 79 8.49 -2.25 9.84
CA LYS A 79 7.60 -3.43 9.82
C LYS A 79 6.43 -3.28 8.85
N PHE A 80 6.23 -2.09 8.29
CA PHE A 80 5.06 -1.80 7.47
C PHE A 80 4.89 -2.78 6.31
N TYR A 81 5.94 -3.07 5.54
CA TYR A 81 5.81 -3.97 4.40
C TYR A 81 5.49 -5.42 4.80
N SER A 82 6.09 -5.89 5.90
CA SER A 82 5.76 -7.22 6.43
C SER A 82 4.30 -7.29 6.88
N TRP A 83 3.81 -6.23 7.52
CA TRP A 83 2.42 -6.12 7.94
C TRP A 83 1.47 -6.01 6.73
N TYR A 84 1.77 -5.14 5.76
CA TYR A 84 1.03 -4.99 4.52
C TYR A 84 0.83 -6.33 3.80
N ARG A 85 1.90 -7.10 3.64
CA ARG A 85 1.85 -8.42 3.06
C ARG A 85 1.03 -9.43 3.87
N ALA A 86 1.13 -9.38 5.19
CA ALA A 86 0.34 -10.24 6.07
C ALA A 86 -1.16 -9.95 5.93
N MET A 87 -1.56 -8.68 5.75
CA MET A 87 -2.95 -8.30 5.48
C MET A 87 -3.48 -8.94 4.20
N PHE A 88 -2.75 -8.85 3.08
CA PHE A 88 -3.19 -9.50 1.84
C PHE A 88 -3.17 -11.02 1.92
N ASN A 89 -2.20 -11.62 2.61
CA ASN A 89 -2.19 -13.07 2.82
C ASN A 89 -3.41 -13.56 3.61
N ALA A 90 -3.91 -12.75 4.54
CA ALA A 90 -5.07 -13.07 5.36
C ALA A 90 -6.43 -12.69 4.70
N GLN A 91 -6.39 -11.90 3.62
CA GLN A 91 -7.59 -11.43 2.93
C GLN A 91 -8.44 -12.63 2.47
N ASP A 92 -9.72 -12.60 2.82
CA ASP A 92 -10.77 -13.52 2.37
C ASP A 92 -11.78 -12.83 1.42
N GLY A 93 -13.07 -13.04 1.56
CA GLY A 93 -14.07 -12.34 0.76
C GLY A 93 -14.29 -10.89 1.23
N GLU A 94 -14.71 -10.02 0.33
CA GLU A 94 -14.97 -8.61 0.62
C GLU A 94 -16.00 -8.45 1.76
N ASN A 95 -15.66 -7.69 2.80
CA ASN A 95 -16.44 -7.46 4.01
C ASN A 95 -16.98 -8.77 4.65
N THR A 96 -16.16 -9.83 4.63
CA THR A 96 -16.44 -11.09 5.33
C THR A 96 -15.39 -11.34 6.41
N GLY A 97 -15.37 -12.44 7.06
CA GLY A 97 -14.48 -12.90 8.13
C GLY A 97 -13.29 -12.06 8.58
N PHE A 98 -12.43 -11.62 7.64
CA PHE A 98 -11.23 -10.83 7.91
C PHE A 98 -11.35 -9.40 7.38
N GLY A 99 -11.00 -8.41 8.20
CA GLY A 99 -10.95 -6.99 7.83
C GLY A 99 -11.45 -6.06 8.93
N ASP A 100 -12.21 -6.55 9.89
CA ASP A 100 -12.60 -5.80 11.07
C ASP A 100 -11.41 -5.55 12.02
N LEU A 101 -11.57 -4.60 12.93
CA LEU A 101 -10.50 -4.22 13.86
C LEU A 101 -9.97 -5.42 14.67
N ALA A 102 -10.86 -6.29 15.13
CA ALA A 102 -10.47 -7.42 15.98
C ALA A 102 -9.61 -8.44 15.22
N SER A 103 -9.96 -8.75 13.98
CA SER A 103 -9.20 -9.66 13.12
C SER A 103 -7.84 -9.07 12.74
N ILE A 104 -7.78 -7.76 12.44
CA ILE A 104 -6.53 -7.05 12.13
C ILE A 104 -5.61 -7.01 13.35
N GLU A 105 -6.13 -6.72 14.54
CA GLU A 105 -5.35 -6.79 15.79
C GLU A 105 -4.79 -8.20 16.04
N LYS A 106 -5.63 -9.23 15.85
CA LYS A 106 -5.22 -10.63 15.99
C LYS A 106 -4.09 -10.99 15.04
N LEU A 107 -4.22 -10.62 13.76
CA LEU A 107 -3.16 -10.79 12.77
C LEU A 107 -1.89 -10.05 13.19
N THR A 108 -2.01 -8.78 13.57
CA THR A 108 -0.86 -7.93 13.91
C THR A 108 -0.07 -8.48 15.09
N LYS A 109 -0.72 -9.13 16.07
CA LYS A 109 -0.05 -9.83 17.18
C LYS A 109 0.88 -10.96 16.72
N THR A 110 0.69 -11.50 15.54
CA THR A 110 1.56 -12.55 14.98
C THR A 110 2.85 -12.00 14.37
N ILE A 111 2.95 -10.68 14.17
CA ILE A 111 4.11 -10.05 13.54
C ILE A 111 5.11 -9.61 14.62
N PRO A 112 6.31 -10.21 14.65
CA PRO A 112 7.28 -9.90 15.68
C PRO A 112 7.71 -8.43 15.69
N GLY A 113 7.74 -7.83 16.87
CA GLY A 113 8.23 -6.47 17.07
C GLY A 113 7.18 -5.38 16.88
N ILE A 114 5.90 -5.74 16.70
CA ILE A 114 4.77 -4.78 16.71
C ILE A 114 4.01 -4.92 18.03
N ASP A 115 3.94 -3.83 18.78
CA ASP A 115 3.04 -3.70 19.93
C ASP A 115 1.68 -3.19 19.43
N VAL A 116 0.69 -4.06 19.41
CA VAL A 116 -0.66 -3.76 18.91
C VAL A 116 -1.35 -2.70 19.73
N ALA A 117 -1.17 -2.69 21.06
CA ALA A 117 -1.79 -1.68 21.92
C ALA A 117 -1.28 -0.28 21.58
N LYS A 118 0.02 -0.15 21.27
CA LYS A 118 0.61 1.12 20.80
C LYS A 118 0.05 1.54 19.44
N VAL A 119 -0.13 0.60 18.51
CA VAL A 119 -0.73 0.89 17.19
C VAL A 119 -2.16 1.39 17.35
N VAL A 120 -3.00 0.68 18.13
CA VAL A 120 -4.39 1.07 18.38
C VAL A 120 -4.49 2.43 19.06
N ALA A 121 -3.65 2.68 20.07
CA ALA A 121 -3.61 3.99 20.74
C ALA A 121 -3.22 5.11 19.76
N THR A 122 -2.25 4.85 18.86
CA THR A 122 -1.83 5.80 17.83
C THR A 122 -2.92 6.03 16.80
N MET A 123 -3.61 4.98 16.36
CA MET A 123 -4.75 5.06 15.45
C MET A 123 -5.86 5.94 16.05
N ASN A 124 -6.27 5.67 17.28
CA ASN A 124 -7.34 6.42 17.95
C ASN A 124 -6.97 7.89 18.16
N LYS A 125 -5.73 8.16 18.56
CA LYS A 125 -5.22 9.51 18.76
C LYS A 125 -5.23 10.34 17.48
N ASN A 126 -4.92 9.71 16.33
CA ASN A 126 -4.75 10.42 15.07
C ASN A 126 -5.89 10.16 14.07
N LYS A 127 -7.00 9.57 14.53
CA LYS A 127 -8.07 9.10 13.66
C LYS A 127 -8.51 10.12 12.62
N SER A 128 -8.87 11.34 13.05
CA SER A 128 -9.34 12.39 12.13
C SER A 128 -8.27 12.82 11.12
N ALA A 129 -6.99 12.84 11.52
CA ALA A 129 -5.90 13.16 10.60
C ALA A 129 -5.70 12.05 9.56
N TYR A 130 -5.85 10.79 9.96
CA TYR A 130 -5.76 9.65 9.05
C TYR A 130 -6.96 9.58 8.10
N GLU A 131 -8.18 9.82 8.58
CA GLU A 131 -9.38 9.93 7.73
C GLU A 131 -9.23 11.03 6.68
N ALA A 132 -8.69 12.18 7.05
CA ALA A 132 -8.40 13.26 6.11
C ALA A 132 -7.32 12.86 5.09
N ALA A 133 -6.28 12.15 5.50
CA ALA A 133 -5.24 11.68 4.59
C ALA A 133 -5.75 10.61 3.62
N ILE A 134 -6.56 9.65 4.08
CA ILE A 134 -7.22 8.65 3.24
C ILE A 134 -8.12 9.33 2.19
N SER A 135 -8.91 10.31 2.62
CA SER A 135 -9.76 11.10 1.71
C SER A 135 -8.96 11.89 0.69
N ALA A 136 -7.82 12.46 1.10
CA ALA A 136 -6.91 13.18 0.20
C ALA A 136 -6.26 12.25 -0.84
N ASP A 137 -5.81 11.06 -0.44
CA ASP A 137 -5.25 10.07 -1.37
C ASP A 137 -6.27 9.64 -2.42
N ARG A 138 -7.52 9.40 -1.99
CA ARG A 138 -8.60 9.07 -2.91
C ARG A 138 -8.89 10.21 -3.88
N ALA A 139 -8.99 11.45 -3.39
CA ALA A 139 -9.22 12.62 -4.22
C ALA A 139 -8.06 12.85 -5.21
N GLU A 140 -6.81 12.66 -4.77
CA GLU A 140 -5.63 12.73 -5.63
C GLU A 140 -5.71 11.68 -6.76
N GLY A 141 -6.00 10.41 -6.42
CA GLY A 141 -6.19 9.37 -7.43
C GLY A 141 -7.28 9.71 -8.43
N GLN A 142 -8.44 10.16 -7.96
CA GLN A 142 -9.54 10.59 -8.83
C GLN A 142 -9.13 11.73 -9.78
N SER A 143 -8.30 12.67 -9.32
CA SER A 143 -7.80 13.76 -10.15
C SER A 143 -6.90 13.29 -11.31
N PHE A 144 -6.28 12.11 -11.16
CA PHE A 144 -5.49 11.43 -12.19
C PHE A 144 -6.32 10.46 -13.05
N GLY A 145 -7.64 10.41 -12.86
CA GLY A 145 -8.53 9.50 -13.60
C GLY A 145 -8.57 8.08 -13.05
N ILE A 146 -8.06 7.85 -11.83
CA ILE A 146 -8.18 6.56 -11.15
C ILE A 146 -9.62 6.39 -10.65
N ASN A 147 -10.23 5.27 -11.03
CA ASN A 147 -11.60 4.91 -10.67
C ASN A 147 -11.75 3.48 -10.12
N GLY A 148 -10.64 2.81 -9.87
CA GLY A 148 -10.60 1.45 -9.32
C GLY A 148 -9.21 1.04 -8.87
N THR A 149 -9.13 -0.08 -8.15
CA THR A 149 -7.91 -0.62 -7.57
C THR A 149 -7.57 -2.01 -8.10
N PRO A 150 -6.29 -2.37 -8.14
CA PRO A 150 -5.15 -1.49 -7.97
C PRO A 150 -4.96 -0.56 -9.18
N SER A 151 -4.43 0.63 -8.94
CA SER A 151 -3.96 1.52 -10.00
C SER A 151 -2.61 2.10 -9.61
N MET A 152 -1.70 2.26 -10.57
CA MET A 152 -0.33 2.71 -10.30
C MET A 152 0.04 3.84 -11.23
N ILE A 153 0.85 4.78 -10.73
CA ILE A 153 1.52 5.79 -11.56
C ILE A 153 3.03 5.58 -11.42
N ILE A 154 3.71 5.39 -12.55
CA ILE A 154 5.17 5.26 -12.66
C ILE A 154 5.66 6.36 -13.62
N GLY A 155 6.39 7.34 -13.07
CA GLY A 155 6.69 8.56 -13.82
C GLY A 155 5.40 9.31 -14.18
N THR A 156 5.06 9.36 -15.48
CA THR A 156 3.81 9.97 -15.98
C THR A 156 2.80 8.93 -16.50
N HIS A 157 3.10 7.63 -16.34
CA HIS A 157 2.27 6.57 -16.91
C HIS A 157 1.30 6.03 -15.85
N LEU A 158 0.00 6.16 -16.12
CA LEU A 158 -1.06 5.49 -15.37
C LEU A 158 -1.21 4.06 -15.86
N ILE A 159 -1.14 3.11 -14.94
CA ILE A 159 -1.35 1.67 -15.18
C ILE A 159 -2.51 1.23 -14.29
N GLN A 160 -3.58 0.71 -14.88
CA GLN A 160 -4.79 0.30 -14.16
C GLN A 160 -4.91 -1.24 -14.09
N GLY A 161 -5.38 -1.72 -12.95
CA GLY A 161 -5.61 -3.13 -12.69
C GLY A 161 -4.33 -3.91 -12.30
N ALA A 162 -4.52 -5.16 -11.91
CA ALA A 162 -3.43 -6.07 -11.53
C ALA A 162 -2.67 -6.56 -12.77
N GLN A 163 -1.85 -5.67 -13.33
CA GLN A 163 -1.06 -5.98 -14.52
C GLN A 163 0.09 -6.97 -14.21
N PRO A 164 0.47 -7.80 -15.18
CA PRO A 164 1.59 -8.71 -15.05
C PRO A 164 2.90 -7.99 -14.71
N TYR A 165 3.79 -8.68 -14.00
CA TYR A 165 5.14 -8.19 -13.67
C TYR A 165 5.89 -7.58 -14.87
N SER A 166 5.78 -8.20 -16.06
CA SER A 166 6.46 -7.72 -17.28
C SER A 166 6.04 -6.31 -17.70
N VAL A 167 4.77 -5.97 -17.52
CA VAL A 167 4.23 -4.64 -17.87
C VAL A 167 4.78 -3.59 -16.92
N ILE A 168 4.71 -3.84 -15.62
CA ILE A 168 5.18 -2.90 -14.59
C ILE A 168 6.71 -2.78 -14.66
N LYS A 169 7.41 -3.90 -14.85
CA LYS A 169 8.87 -3.91 -15.08
C LYS A 169 9.26 -3.03 -16.25
N ALA A 170 8.59 -3.15 -17.40
CA ALA A 170 8.90 -2.34 -18.58
C ALA A 170 8.74 -0.84 -18.31
N ALA A 171 7.71 -0.44 -17.57
CA ALA A 171 7.51 0.97 -17.19
C ALA A 171 8.62 1.48 -16.25
N ILE A 172 9.04 0.67 -15.27
CA ILE A 172 10.16 1.01 -14.37
C ILE A 172 11.46 1.13 -15.16
N ASP A 173 11.78 0.15 -16.02
CA ASP A 173 13.01 0.14 -16.82
C ASP A 173 13.07 1.35 -17.76
N ALA A 174 11.95 1.74 -18.37
CA ALA A 174 11.86 2.93 -19.20
C ALA A 174 12.19 4.22 -18.42
N GLN A 175 11.70 4.33 -17.17
CA GLN A 175 12.02 5.47 -16.31
C GLN A 175 13.49 5.48 -15.87
N LEU A 176 14.07 4.32 -15.57
CA LEU A 176 15.50 4.21 -15.23
C LEU A 176 16.37 4.62 -16.42
N ALA A 177 16.05 4.13 -17.62
CA ALA A 177 16.77 4.47 -18.85
C ALA A 177 16.71 5.98 -19.17
N ALA A 178 15.54 6.61 -18.98
CA ALA A 178 15.37 8.06 -19.16
C ALA A 178 16.23 8.90 -18.20
N GLN A 179 16.66 8.32 -17.08
CA GLN A 179 17.53 8.98 -16.09
C GLN A 179 19.01 8.58 -16.22
N GLY A 180 19.37 7.78 -17.24
CA GLY A 180 20.74 7.30 -17.46
C GLY A 180 21.22 6.28 -16.41
N LYS A 181 20.30 5.50 -15.87
CA LYS A 181 20.57 4.55 -14.76
C LYS A 181 20.10 3.13 -15.08
#